data_eff525a7203b25f4af2b8c649d2d6530
#
_entry.id   eff525a7203b25f4af2b8c649d2d6530
#
_cell.length_a   1.000
_cell.length_b   1.000
_cell.length_c   1.000
_cell.angle_alpha   90.00
_cell.angle_beta   90.00
_cell.angle_gamma   90.00
#
_symmetry.space_group_name_H-M   'P 1'
#
loop_
_entity.id
_entity.type
_entity.pdbx_description
1 polymer ?
#
loop_
_entity_poly.entity_id
_entity_poly.type
_entity_poly.pdbx_seq_one_letter_code
_entity_poly.pdbx_strand_id
1 'polypeptide(L)'
;MTRAFEPFKLPSVTAYLIAGVLIGPYFLGSLHINGLGFVSEEAVSSLSLISEVSLAFIAFSIGSEFRLEELKKTGKQAMVIGIFQALVATLFVDLALYAVHLMMPDKLSVAQLITLGAIATATAPAATLMVVRQYKANGPLTKLLLPIVALDDAVGLIVFAVSFGIAKSLVSGSVDLISIIVNPLVEIVASLALGALMGWVLTQLEKLFNSNTNRLNMSIALVFLAASISM
;
A
#
# COMPACT_ATOMS: atom_id res chain seq x y z
N MET A 1 8.32 -22.89 3.85
CA MET A 1 9.00 -22.31 2.66
C MET A 1 10.13 -21.35 3.02
N THR A 2 9.99 -20.44 3.97
CA THR A 2 11.05 -19.48 4.34
C THR A 2 12.39 -20.15 4.65
N ARG A 3 12.39 -21.30 5.39
CA ARG A 3 13.62 -22.07 5.69
C ARG A 3 14.36 -22.59 4.44
N ALA A 4 13.65 -22.85 3.35
CA ALA A 4 14.28 -23.33 2.11
C ALA A 4 15.07 -22.19 1.39
N PHE A 5 14.75 -20.93 1.67
CA PHE A 5 15.39 -19.75 1.08
C PHE A 5 16.45 -19.12 2.01
N GLU A 6 16.56 -19.55 3.27
CA GLU A 6 17.61 -19.09 4.20
C GLU A 6 19.05 -19.25 3.65
N PRO A 7 19.40 -20.38 2.98
CA PRO A 7 20.75 -20.54 2.42
C PRO A 7 21.09 -19.49 1.36
N PHE A 8 20.07 -18.98 0.65
CA PHE A 8 20.22 -17.95 -0.39
C PHE A 8 20.23 -16.52 0.16
N LYS A 9 20.08 -16.34 1.48
CA LYS A 9 19.98 -15.02 2.13
C LYS A 9 18.91 -14.12 1.52
N LEU A 10 17.84 -14.71 0.98
CA LEU A 10 16.72 -13.95 0.38
C LEU A 10 15.73 -13.51 1.46
N PRO A 11 15.12 -12.32 1.31
CA PRO A 11 14.06 -11.87 2.18
C PRO A 11 12.87 -12.84 2.20
N SER A 12 12.22 -13.00 3.35
CA SER A 12 11.05 -13.87 3.50
C SER A 12 9.92 -13.51 2.56
N VAL A 13 9.78 -12.22 2.21
CA VAL A 13 8.81 -11.73 1.22
C VAL A 13 8.98 -12.41 -0.13
N THR A 14 10.23 -12.56 -0.60
CA THR A 14 10.54 -13.22 -1.87
C THR A 14 10.04 -14.67 -1.86
N ALA A 15 10.20 -15.38 -0.73
CA ALA A 15 9.71 -16.74 -0.59
C ALA A 15 8.17 -16.81 -0.66
N TYR A 16 7.45 -15.84 -0.08
CA TYR A 16 5.99 -15.77 -0.15
C TYR A 16 5.50 -15.46 -1.56
N LEU A 17 6.15 -14.53 -2.27
CA LEU A 17 5.81 -14.21 -3.66
C LEU A 17 6.00 -15.43 -4.57
N ILE A 18 7.14 -16.11 -4.47
CA ILE A 18 7.40 -17.35 -5.23
C ILE A 18 6.38 -18.42 -4.88
N ALA A 19 6.03 -18.58 -3.59
CA ALA A 19 5.01 -19.52 -3.18
C ALA A 19 3.65 -19.20 -3.82
N GLY A 20 3.24 -17.91 -3.83
CA GLY A 20 2.00 -17.45 -4.45
C GLY A 20 1.96 -17.76 -5.94
N VAL A 21 3.04 -17.48 -6.66
CA VAL A 21 3.15 -17.81 -8.10
C VAL A 21 3.06 -19.32 -8.31
N LEU A 22 3.77 -20.11 -7.50
CA LEU A 22 3.77 -21.57 -7.66
C LEU A 22 2.40 -22.20 -7.42
N ILE A 23 1.65 -21.78 -6.39
CA ILE A 23 0.32 -22.33 -6.08
C ILE A 23 -0.79 -21.68 -6.90
N GLY A 24 -0.48 -20.62 -7.64
CA GLY A 24 -1.42 -19.88 -8.46
C GLY A 24 -1.94 -20.66 -9.69
N PRO A 25 -2.98 -20.10 -10.36
CA PRO A 25 -3.65 -20.77 -11.47
C PRO A 25 -2.76 -20.97 -12.70
N TYR A 26 -1.71 -20.16 -12.84
CA TYR A 26 -0.81 -20.22 -14.00
C TYR A 26 0.37 -21.19 -13.86
N PHE A 27 0.56 -21.83 -12.68
CA PHE A 27 1.62 -22.82 -12.46
C PHE A 27 1.03 -24.16 -11.99
N LEU A 28 0.97 -24.42 -10.67
CA LEU A 28 0.41 -25.68 -10.18
C LEU A 28 -1.10 -25.81 -10.47
N GLY A 29 -1.84 -24.70 -10.43
CA GLY A 29 -3.25 -24.68 -10.78
C GLY A 29 -3.53 -25.08 -12.23
N SER A 30 -2.61 -24.79 -13.15
CA SER A 30 -2.73 -25.19 -14.57
C SER A 30 -2.68 -26.69 -14.81
N LEU A 31 -2.16 -27.47 -13.87
CA LEU A 31 -2.14 -28.94 -13.93
C LEU A 31 -3.52 -29.55 -13.67
N HIS A 32 -4.50 -28.79 -13.21
CA HIS A 32 -5.87 -29.22 -12.91
C HIS A 32 -5.96 -30.46 -11.99
N ILE A 33 -4.98 -30.63 -11.11
CA ILE A 33 -4.94 -31.71 -10.11
C ILE A 33 -5.64 -31.20 -8.84
N ASN A 34 -6.69 -31.89 -8.40
CA ASN A 34 -7.44 -31.52 -7.21
C ASN A 34 -6.51 -31.43 -5.98
N GLY A 35 -6.52 -30.26 -5.32
CA GLY A 35 -5.72 -30.01 -4.12
C GLY A 35 -4.28 -29.55 -4.40
N LEU A 36 -3.86 -29.40 -5.64
CA LEU A 36 -2.52 -28.97 -6.01
C LEU A 36 -2.49 -27.54 -6.55
N GLY A 37 -3.01 -26.59 -5.80
CA GLY A 37 -3.04 -25.17 -6.14
C GLY A 37 -4.43 -24.65 -6.50
N PHE A 38 -4.50 -23.37 -6.86
CA PHE A 38 -5.75 -22.70 -7.26
C PHE A 38 -5.94 -22.87 -8.77
N VAL A 39 -7.06 -23.46 -9.17
CA VAL A 39 -7.32 -23.81 -10.57
C VAL A 39 -7.80 -22.62 -11.40
N SER A 40 -8.41 -21.59 -10.76
CA SER A 40 -8.97 -20.42 -11.45
C SER A 40 -8.71 -19.12 -10.71
N GLU A 41 -8.83 -18.01 -11.44
CA GLU A 41 -8.76 -16.67 -10.86
C GLU A 41 -9.94 -16.41 -9.89
N GLU A 42 -11.09 -17.01 -10.13
CA GLU A 42 -12.26 -16.92 -9.24
C GLU A 42 -11.96 -17.57 -7.88
N ALA A 43 -11.26 -18.71 -7.88
CA ALA A 43 -10.82 -19.35 -6.65
C ALA A 43 -9.83 -18.49 -5.86
N VAL A 44 -8.96 -17.73 -6.55
CA VAL A 44 -8.06 -16.77 -5.90
C VAL A 44 -8.82 -15.55 -5.40
N SER A 45 -9.75 -15.01 -6.20
CA SER A 45 -10.54 -13.84 -5.81
C SER A 45 -11.48 -14.11 -4.63
N SER A 46 -11.91 -15.36 -4.43
CA SER A 46 -12.68 -15.76 -3.23
C SER A 46 -11.90 -15.57 -1.93
N LEU A 47 -10.59 -15.41 -1.99
CA LEU A 47 -9.71 -15.12 -0.84
C LEU A 47 -9.49 -13.61 -0.62
N SER A 48 -10.20 -12.72 -1.34
CA SER A 48 -10.06 -11.26 -1.22
C SER A 48 -10.21 -10.79 0.23
N LEU A 49 -11.19 -11.29 0.95
CA LEU A 49 -11.40 -10.97 2.37
C LEU A 49 -10.16 -11.25 3.23
N ILE A 50 -9.46 -12.36 2.97
CA ILE A 50 -8.22 -12.70 3.70
C ILE A 50 -7.12 -11.70 3.35
N SER A 51 -7.02 -11.29 2.09
CA SER A 51 -6.06 -10.27 1.65
C SER A 51 -6.34 -8.91 2.30
N GLU A 52 -7.60 -8.48 2.34
CA GLU A 52 -8.04 -7.21 2.93
C GLU A 52 -7.76 -7.15 4.44
N VAL A 53 -8.11 -8.23 5.15
CA VAL A 53 -7.78 -8.37 6.58
C VAL A 53 -6.27 -8.36 6.80
N SER A 54 -5.52 -9.06 5.97
CA SER A 54 -4.04 -9.08 6.05
C SER A 54 -3.45 -7.69 5.85
N LEU A 55 -3.96 -6.92 4.86
CA LEU A 55 -3.55 -5.53 4.63
C LEU A 55 -3.86 -4.64 5.83
N ALA A 56 -5.03 -4.79 6.47
CA ALA A 56 -5.37 -4.04 7.67
C ALA A 56 -4.39 -4.30 8.83
N PHE A 57 -3.98 -5.56 9.04
CA PHE A 57 -2.96 -5.89 10.04
C PHE A 57 -1.57 -5.37 9.67
N ILE A 58 -1.21 -5.40 8.40
CA ILE A 58 0.05 -4.81 7.91
C ILE A 58 0.05 -3.30 8.16
N ALA A 59 -1.03 -2.60 7.79
CA ALA A 59 -1.18 -1.16 8.02
C ALA A 59 -1.11 -0.80 9.50
N PHE A 60 -1.81 -1.54 10.38
CA PHE A 60 -1.74 -1.36 11.82
C PHE A 60 -0.31 -1.60 12.35
N SER A 61 0.37 -2.64 11.87
CA SER A 61 1.74 -2.96 12.26
C SER A 61 2.72 -1.84 11.86
N ILE A 62 2.57 -1.30 10.65
CA ILE A 62 3.36 -0.16 10.17
C ILE A 62 3.06 1.06 11.06
N GLY A 63 1.78 1.38 11.26
CA GLY A 63 1.36 2.51 12.09
C GLY A 63 1.89 2.44 13.52
N SER A 64 1.96 1.24 14.11
CA SER A 64 2.48 1.04 15.47
C SER A 64 3.98 1.30 15.62
N GLU A 65 4.73 1.31 14.53
CA GLU A 65 6.17 1.63 14.54
C GLU A 65 6.44 3.14 14.48
N PHE A 66 5.43 3.94 14.09
CA PHE A 66 5.58 5.38 14.04
C PHE A 66 5.65 6.00 15.43
N ARG A 67 6.82 6.54 15.77
CA ARG A 67 7.01 7.36 16.96
C ARG A 67 6.88 8.82 16.60
N LEU A 68 5.95 9.52 17.24
CA LEU A 68 5.72 10.95 17.02
C LEU A 68 6.99 11.80 17.21
N GLU A 69 7.88 11.39 18.11
CA GLU A 69 9.16 12.07 18.33
C GLU A 69 10.12 11.97 17.14
N GLU A 70 10.16 10.79 16.50
CA GLU A 70 10.99 10.58 15.29
C GLU A 70 10.38 11.31 14.10
N LEU A 71 9.05 11.28 13.98
CA LEU A 71 8.33 12.01 12.94
C LEU A 71 8.55 13.53 13.06
N LYS A 72 8.58 14.09 14.27
CA LYS A 72 8.90 15.51 14.48
C LYS A 72 10.32 15.88 14.08
N LYS A 73 11.29 14.98 14.21
CA LYS A 73 12.69 15.23 13.86
C LYS A 73 12.96 15.09 12.35
N THR A 74 12.37 14.10 11.70
CA THR A 74 12.65 13.75 10.29
C THR A 74 11.52 14.12 9.35
N GLY A 75 10.34 14.48 9.85
CA GLY A 75 9.12 14.65 9.07
C GLY A 75 9.24 15.67 7.93
N LYS A 76 9.94 16.79 8.14
CA LYS A 76 10.14 17.77 7.06
C LYS A 76 11.00 17.19 5.92
N GLN A 77 12.06 16.47 6.24
CA GLN A 77 12.89 15.82 5.22
C GLN A 77 12.14 14.69 4.53
N ALA A 78 11.44 13.86 5.30
CA ALA A 78 10.62 12.78 4.76
C ALA A 78 9.53 13.30 3.83
N MET A 79 8.84 14.38 4.21
CA MET A 79 7.81 15.01 3.38
C MET A 79 8.37 15.55 2.06
N VAL A 80 9.49 16.26 2.11
CA VAL A 80 10.13 16.80 0.89
C VAL A 80 10.56 15.65 -0.02
N ILE A 81 11.24 14.64 0.52
CA ILE A 81 11.72 13.50 -0.26
C ILE A 81 10.53 12.71 -0.83
N GLY A 82 9.50 12.42 -0.02
CA GLY A 82 8.31 11.69 -0.47
C GLY A 82 7.58 12.40 -1.61
N ILE A 83 7.35 13.72 -1.50
CA ILE A 83 6.73 14.50 -2.57
C ILE A 83 7.60 14.49 -3.84
N PHE A 84 8.89 14.75 -3.69
CA PHE A 84 9.78 14.81 -4.85
C PHE A 84 9.91 13.45 -5.55
N GLN A 85 10.05 12.34 -4.80
CA GLN A 85 10.15 11.01 -5.41
C GLN A 85 8.87 10.65 -6.15
N ALA A 86 7.68 10.93 -5.57
CA ALA A 86 6.40 10.66 -6.18
C ALA A 86 6.24 11.42 -7.50
N LEU A 87 6.48 12.74 -7.49
CA LEU A 87 6.39 13.59 -8.69
C LEU A 87 7.40 13.20 -9.76
N VAL A 88 8.64 12.88 -9.37
CA VAL A 88 9.69 12.48 -10.29
C VAL A 88 9.38 11.11 -10.90
N ALA A 89 8.89 10.14 -10.09
CA ALA A 89 8.48 8.83 -10.59
C ALA A 89 7.35 8.96 -11.61
N THR A 90 6.29 9.72 -11.31
CA THR A 90 5.19 10.01 -12.23
C THR A 90 5.71 10.62 -13.53
N LEU A 91 6.51 11.69 -13.42
CA LEU A 91 7.03 12.39 -14.60
C LEU A 91 7.84 11.47 -15.53
N PHE A 92 8.76 10.67 -14.97
CA PHE A 92 9.57 9.77 -15.79
C PHE A 92 8.75 8.64 -16.42
N VAL A 93 7.76 8.10 -15.70
CA VAL A 93 6.87 7.07 -16.25
C VAL A 93 5.96 7.68 -17.32
N ASP A 94 5.39 8.86 -17.09
CA ASP A 94 4.59 9.57 -18.09
C ASP A 94 5.39 9.87 -19.36
N LEU A 95 6.64 10.33 -19.21
CA LEU A 95 7.52 10.57 -20.37
C LEU A 95 7.83 9.26 -21.14
N ALA A 96 8.11 8.18 -20.42
CA ALA A 96 8.36 6.88 -21.04
C ALA A 96 7.11 6.36 -21.77
N LEU A 97 5.94 6.44 -21.13
CA LEU A 97 4.66 6.01 -21.72
C LEU A 97 4.25 6.94 -22.89
N TYR A 98 4.57 8.24 -22.80
CA TYR A 98 4.36 9.15 -23.91
C TYR A 98 5.21 8.79 -25.14
N ALA A 99 6.46 8.39 -24.93
CA ALA A 99 7.29 7.87 -26.01
C ALA A 99 6.68 6.59 -26.64
N VAL A 100 6.11 5.70 -25.82
CA VAL A 100 5.37 4.52 -26.32
C VAL A 100 4.12 4.94 -27.10
N HIS A 101 3.37 5.93 -26.60
CA HIS A 101 2.19 6.47 -27.29
C HIS A 101 2.55 7.02 -28.68
N LEU A 102 3.67 7.73 -28.81
CA LEU A 102 4.13 8.23 -30.11
C LEU A 102 4.45 7.10 -31.10
N MET A 103 4.90 5.95 -30.61
CA MET A 103 5.18 4.76 -31.45
C MET A 103 3.92 3.93 -31.74
N MET A 104 2.95 3.93 -30.84
CA MET A 104 1.73 3.11 -30.91
C MET A 104 0.50 3.87 -30.41
N PRO A 105 0.03 4.91 -31.12
CA PRO A 105 -1.04 5.79 -30.64
C PRO A 105 -2.38 5.06 -30.45
N ASP A 106 -2.63 4.01 -31.24
CA ASP A 106 -3.87 3.23 -31.19
C ASP A 106 -3.96 2.29 -29.97
N LYS A 107 -2.81 1.98 -29.34
CA LYS A 107 -2.77 1.05 -28.22
C LYS A 107 -2.79 1.68 -26.85
N LEU A 108 -2.36 2.92 -26.72
CA LEU A 108 -2.23 3.65 -25.48
C LEU A 108 -2.71 5.09 -25.65
N SER A 109 -3.85 5.41 -25.09
CA SER A 109 -4.38 6.78 -25.10
C SER A 109 -3.66 7.68 -24.08
N VAL A 110 -3.73 9.00 -24.30
CA VAL A 110 -3.15 10.01 -23.38
C VAL A 110 -3.77 9.89 -21.97
N ALA A 111 -5.07 9.60 -21.88
CA ALA A 111 -5.74 9.41 -20.60
C ALA A 111 -5.20 8.17 -19.85
N GLN A 112 -4.93 7.07 -20.57
CA GLN A 112 -4.35 5.87 -19.97
C GLN A 112 -2.92 6.09 -19.49
N LEU A 113 -2.08 6.80 -20.28
CA LEU A 113 -0.69 7.04 -19.86
C LEU A 113 -0.62 7.89 -18.59
N ILE A 114 -1.41 8.96 -18.48
CA ILE A 114 -1.46 9.82 -17.28
C ILE A 114 -1.91 9.00 -16.05
N THR A 115 -2.89 8.12 -16.22
CA THR A 115 -3.35 7.26 -15.13
C THR A 115 -2.28 6.25 -14.70
N LEU A 116 -1.60 5.62 -15.66
CA LEU A 116 -0.52 4.66 -15.38
C LEU A 116 0.69 5.32 -14.73
N GLY A 117 1.05 6.54 -15.17
CA GLY A 117 2.13 7.30 -14.55
C GLY A 117 1.83 7.68 -13.10
N ALA A 118 0.57 8.02 -12.82
CA ALA A 118 0.15 8.29 -11.44
C ALA A 118 0.24 7.03 -10.55
N ILE A 119 -0.06 5.85 -11.07
CA ILE A 119 0.09 4.59 -10.32
C ILE A 119 1.56 4.35 -9.94
N ALA A 120 2.51 4.85 -10.72
CA ALA A 120 3.94 4.71 -10.45
C ALA A 120 4.42 5.46 -9.20
N THR A 121 3.59 6.34 -8.61
CA THR A 121 3.90 6.98 -7.31
C THR A 121 3.83 5.99 -6.15
N ALA A 122 3.01 4.94 -6.25
CA ALA A 122 2.76 4.03 -5.15
C ALA A 122 3.98 3.16 -4.86
N THR A 123 4.37 3.08 -3.59
CA THR A 123 5.39 2.17 -3.09
C THR A 123 4.79 1.13 -2.17
N ALA A 124 5.40 -0.05 -2.10
CA ALA A 124 4.92 -1.15 -1.26
C ALA A 124 5.60 -1.12 0.13
N PRO A 125 4.97 -0.53 1.17
CA PRO A 125 5.58 -0.37 2.48
C PRO A 125 5.87 -1.72 3.17
N ALA A 126 5.01 -2.70 2.97
CA ALA A 126 5.10 -4.00 3.64
C ALA A 126 6.40 -4.74 3.34
N ALA A 127 6.83 -4.75 2.07
CA ALA A 127 8.07 -5.42 1.67
C ALA A 127 9.29 -4.76 2.30
N THR A 128 9.36 -3.43 2.24
CA THR A 128 10.45 -2.63 2.83
C THR A 128 10.53 -2.85 4.34
N LEU A 129 9.40 -2.80 5.04
CA LEU A 129 9.32 -3.00 6.48
C LEU A 129 9.78 -4.41 6.87
N MET A 130 9.34 -5.44 6.15
CA MET A 130 9.73 -6.82 6.41
C MET A 130 11.24 -7.02 6.25
N VAL A 131 11.86 -6.42 5.25
CA VAL A 131 13.32 -6.47 5.04
C VAL A 131 14.04 -5.75 6.18
N VAL A 132 13.62 -4.55 6.54
CA VAL A 132 14.18 -3.78 7.67
C VAL A 132 14.13 -4.59 8.97
N ARG A 133 13.00 -5.23 9.26
CA ARG A 133 12.83 -6.07 10.46
C ARG A 133 13.68 -7.34 10.41
N GLN A 134 13.69 -8.04 9.27
CA GLN A 134 14.42 -9.29 9.10
C GLN A 134 15.92 -9.11 9.34
N TYR A 135 16.49 -8.03 8.81
CA TYR A 135 17.91 -7.71 8.94
C TYR A 135 18.22 -6.83 10.15
N LYS A 136 17.21 -6.50 10.97
CA LYS A 136 17.34 -5.59 12.13
C LYS A 136 18.08 -4.30 11.76
N ALA A 137 17.81 -3.80 10.56
CA ALA A 137 18.48 -2.62 10.04
C ALA A 137 18.15 -1.40 10.91
N ASN A 138 19.17 -0.72 11.38
CA ASN A 138 19.04 0.47 12.21
C ASN A 138 20.11 1.49 11.78
N GLY A 139 19.66 2.66 11.35
CA GLY A 139 20.57 3.72 10.91
C GLY A 139 19.80 4.97 10.47
N PRO A 140 20.52 6.05 10.12
CA PRO A 140 19.88 7.28 9.67
C PRO A 140 18.98 7.08 8.46
N LEU A 141 19.41 6.25 7.50
CA LEU A 141 18.63 5.93 6.31
C LEU A 141 17.32 5.19 6.67
N THR A 142 17.38 4.17 7.53
CA THR A 142 16.20 3.41 7.94
C THR A 142 15.20 4.29 8.67
N LYS A 143 15.67 5.18 9.55
CA LYS A 143 14.84 6.13 10.29
C LYS A 143 14.15 7.15 9.38
N LEU A 144 14.76 7.49 8.25
CA LEU A 144 14.18 8.37 7.26
C LEU A 144 13.25 7.63 6.30
N LEU A 145 13.57 6.40 5.94
CA LEU A 145 12.83 5.59 4.99
C LEU A 145 11.41 5.28 5.46
N LEU A 146 11.24 4.90 6.74
CA LEU A 146 9.91 4.54 7.28
C LEU A 146 8.90 5.70 7.20
N PRO A 147 9.21 6.94 7.66
CA PRO A 147 8.31 8.07 7.47
C PRO A 147 8.03 8.41 6.00
N ILE A 148 9.02 8.26 5.10
CA ILE A 148 8.82 8.51 3.65
C ILE A 148 7.78 7.54 3.11
N VAL A 149 7.95 6.25 3.36
CA VAL A 149 7.06 5.20 2.86
C VAL A 149 5.61 5.37 3.34
N ALA A 150 5.42 5.86 4.58
CA ALA A 150 4.07 6.12 5.09
C ALA A 150 3.43 7.40 4.50
N LEU A 151 4.23 8.42 4.22
CA LEU A 151 3.73 9.64 3.58
C LEU A 151 3.47 9.44 2.08
N ASP A 152 4.17 8.49 1.48
CA ASP A 152 4.09 8.18 0.06
C ASP A 152 2.68 7.75 -0.36
N ASP A 153 2.00 6.96 0.46
CA ASP A 153 0.62 6.53 0.20
C ASP A 153 -0.33 7.74 0.10
N ALA A 154 -0.20 8.72 1.01
CA ALA A 154 -1.03 9.92 0.97
C ALA A 154 -0.70 10.81 -0.23
N VAL A 155 0.58 10.98 -0.56
CA VAL A 155 1.02 11.74 -1.74
C VAL A 155 0.59 11.03 -3.02
N GLY A 156 0.76 9.71 -3.10
CA GLY A 156 0.35 8.88 -4.22
C GLY A 156 -1.15 8.97 -4.49
N LEU A 157 -1.96 8.94 -3.45
CA LEU A 157 -3.42 9.09 -3.57
C LEU A 157 -3.81 10.46 -4.16
N ILE A 158 -3.17 11.54 -3.71
CA ILE A 158 -3.41 12.89 -4.25
C ILE A 158 -3.00 12.96 -5.74
N VAL A 159 -1.79 12.50 -6.07
CA VAL A 159 -1.28 12.49 -7.44
C VAL A 159 -2.19 11.65 -8.34
N PHE A 160 -2.58 10.46 -7.89
CA PHE A 160 -3.49 9.59 -8.62
C PHE A 160 -4.86 10.25 -8.86
N ALA A 161 -5.45 10.85 -7.83
CA ALA A 161 -6.75 11.50 -7.94
C ALA A 161 -6.74 12.65 -8.94
N VAL A 162 -5.71 13.50 -8.91
CA VAL A 162 -5.55 14.61 -9.85
C VAL A 162 -5.34 14.07 -11.27
N SER A 163 -4.44 13.11 -11.46
CA SER A 163 -4.13 12.52 -12.75
C SER A 163 -5.33 11.79 -13.36
N PHE A 164 -6.03 11.00 -12.55
CA PHE A 164 -7.24 10.29 -12.97
C PHE A 164 -8.37 11.25 -13.32
N GLY A 165 -8.51 12.34 -12.57
CA GLY A 165 -9.45 13.41 -12.89
C GLY A 165 -9.16 14.09 -14.22
N ILE A 166 -7.88 14.38 -14.50
CA ILE A 166 -7.44 14.90 -15.80
C ILE A 166 -7.74 13.88 -16.90
N ALA A 167 -7.41 12.61 -16.70
CA ALA A 167 -7.66 11.53 -17.64
C ALA A 167 -9.15 11.38 -17.96
N LYS A 168 -10.01 11.40 -16.94
CA LYS A 168 -11.47 11.38 -17.08
C LYS A 168 -11.99 12.57 -17.87
N SER A 169 -11.46 13.74 -17.59
CA SER A 169 -11.80 14.99 -18.30
C SER A 169 -11.45 14.95 -19.78
N LEU A 170 -10.31 14.38 -20.13
CA LEU A 170 -9.90 14.16 -21.53
C LEU A 170 -10.84 13.23 -22.29
N VAL A 171 -11.43 12.25 -21.61
CA VAL A 171 -12.35 11.28 -22.21
C VAL A 171 -13.78 11.81 -22.26
N SER A 172 -14.27 12.46 -21.19
CA SER A 172 -15.66 12.91 -21.08
C SER A 172 -15.91 14.30 -21.67
N GLY A 173 -14.86 15.10 -21.91
CA GLY A 173 -14.96 16.49 -22.33
C GLY A 173 -15.50 17.45 -21.26
N SER A 174 -15.72 16.97 -20.03
CA SER A 174 -16.21 17.78 -18.89
C SER A 174 -15.24 17.71 -17.72
N VAL A 175 -14.94 18.86 -17.11
CA VAL A 175 -14.04 18.95 -15.94
C VAL A 175 -14.89 19.10 -14.69
N ASP A 176 -14.89 18.08 -13.82
CA ASP A 176 -15.48 18.19 -12.50
C ASP A 176 -14.35 18.33 -11.45
N LEU A 177 -13.94 19.57 -11.20
CA LEU A 177 -12.90 19.91 -10.24
C LEU A 177 -13.23 19.46 -8.80
N ILE A 178 -14.51 19.39 -8.46
CA ILE A 178 -14.95 18.97 -7.12
C ILE A 178 -14.65 17.49 -6.92
N SER A 179 -15.04 16.65 -7.87
CA SER A 179 -14.76 15.22 -7.79
C SER A 179 -13.26 14.89 -7.86
N ILE A 180 -12.48 15.73 -8.54
CA ILE A 180 -11.04 15.50 -8.73
C ILE A 180 -10.23 15.83 -7.47
N ILE A 181 -10.59 16.87 -6.74
CA ILE A 181 -9.78 17.40 -5.63
C ILE A 181 -10.44 17.16 -4.28
N VAL A 182 -11.74 17.42 -4.18
CA VAL A 182 -12.44 17.40 -2.88
C VAL A 182 -12.63 15.97 -2.37
N ASN A 183 -13.05 15.05 -3.23
CA ASN A 183 -13.31 13.66 -2.77
C ASN A 183 -12.07 13.00 -2.18
N PRO A 184 -10.88 13.00 -2.82
CA PRO A 184 -9.69 12.39 -2.21
C PRO A 184 -9.25 13.09 -0.92
N LEU A 185 -9.38 14.41 -0.84
CA LEU A 185 -9.09 15.13 0.40
C LEU A 185 -10.04 14.73 1.53
N VAL A 186 -11.33 14.58 1.24
CA VAL A 186 -12.32 14.13 2.21
C VAL A 186 -12.01 12.69 2.66
N GLU A 187 -11.67 11.81 1.73
CA GLU A 187 -11.27 10.42 2.06
C GLU A 187 -10.04 10.37 2.97
N ILE A 188 -9.00 11.16 2.66
CA ILE A 188 -7.80 11.23 3.52
C ILE A 188 -8.16 11.76 4.91
N VAL A 189 -8.91 12.86 5.00
CA VAL A 189 -9.29 13.45 6.28
C VAL A 189 -10.18 12.49 7.08
N ALA A 190 -11.16 11.86 6.43
CA ALA A 190 -12.05 10.89 7.07
C ALA A 190 -11.28 9.66 7.58
N SER A 191 -10.35 9.11 6.79
CA SER A 191 -9.51 7.98 7.17
C SER A 191 -8.59 8.32 8.35
N LEU A 192 -7.98 9.51 8.33
CA LEU A 192 -7.15 9.99 9.45
C LEU A 192 -7.99 10.19 10.72
N ALA A 193 -9.20 10.75 10.60
CA ALA A 193 -10.11 10.94 11.73
C ALA A 193 -10.57 9.60 12.32
N LEU A 194 -10.92 8.64 11.45
CA LEU A 194 -11.29 7.28 11.86
C LEU A 194 -10.12 6.58 12.56
N GLY A 195 -8.92 6.64 11.99
CA GLY A 195 -7.71 6.09 12.59
C GLY A 195 -7.37 6.71 13.95
N ALA A 196 -7.48 8.04 14.06
CA ALA A 196 -7.27 8.75 15.33
C ALA A 196 -8.31 8.36 16.40
N LEU A 197 -9.58 8.23 16.00
CA LEU A 197 -10.66 7.79 16.89
C LEU A 197 -10.42 6.36 17.39
N MET A 198 -10.12 5.42 16.48
CA MET A 198 -9.83 4.03 16.83
C MET A 198 -8.60 3.89 17.71
N GLY A 199 -7.52 4.64 17.40
CA GLY A 199 -6.32 4.68 18.24
C GLY A 199 -6.57 5.25 19.62
N TRP A 200 -7.41 6.29 19.74
CA TRP A 200 -7.82 6.83 21.03
C TRP A 200 -8.65 5.81 21.82
N VAL A 201 -9.62 5.16 21.18
CA VAL A 201 -10.42 4.10 21.81
C VAL A 201 -9.54 2.97 22.32
N LEU A 202 -8.59 2.49 21.48
CA LEU A 202 -7.63 1.45 21.86
C LEU A 202 -6.83 1.88 23.11
N THR A 203 -6.31 3.11 23.11
CA THR A 203 -5.53 3.64 24.24
C THR A 203 -6.34 3.68 25.53
N GLN A 204 -7.64 4.03 25.48
CA GLN A 204 -8.50 4.02 26.68
C GLN A 204 -8.80 2.60 27.16
N LEU A 205 -9.07 1.70 26.22
CA LEU A 205 -9.37 0.31 26.54
C LEU A 205 -8.14 -0.41 27.12
N GLU A 206 -6.93 -0.17 26.61
CA GLU A 206 -5.69 -0.73 27.15
C GLU A 206 -5.42 -0.37 28.60
N LYS A 207 -5.89 0.81 29.06
CA LYS A 207 -5.77 1.22 30.47
C LYS A 207 -6.63 0.38 31.42
N LEU A 208 -7.70 -0.24 30.91
CA LEU A 208 -8.62 -1.05 31.71
C LEU A 208 -8.09 -2.47 31.95
N PHE A 209 -7.10 -2.90 31.17
CA PHE A 209 -6.60 -4.27 31.19
C PHE A 209 -5.09 -4.34 31.42
N ASN A 210 -4.67 -5.14 32.40
CA ASN A 210 -3.26 -5.31 32.75
C ASN A 210 -2.61 -6.53 32.07
N SER A 211 -3.41 -7.39 31.39
CA SER A 211 -2.93 -8.59 30.71
C SER A 211 -2.51 -8.29 29.28
N ASN A 212 -1.31 -8.73 28.89
CA ASN A 212 -0.83 -8.63 27.52
C ASN A 212 -1.73 -9.36 26.51
N THR A 213 -2.32 -10.49 26.92
CA THR A 213 -3.25 -11.27 26.10
C THR A 213 -4.52 -10.47 25.79
N ASN A 214 -5.07 -9.79 26.80
CA ASN A 214 -6.27 -8.96 26.60
C ASN A 214 -5.98 -7.77 25.69
N ARG A 215 -4.83 -7.11 25.84
CA ARG A 215 -4.39 -6.00 24.97
C ARG A 215 -4.26 -6.47 23.52
N LEU A 216 -3.65 -7.64 23.30
CA LEU A 216 -3.55 -8.22 21.96
C LEU A 216 -4.92 -8.50 21.35
N ASN A 217 -5.82 -9.14 22.09
CA ASN A 217 -7.17 -9.45 21.61
C ASN A 217 -7.96 -8.18 21.26
N MET A 218 -7.80 -7.11 22.05
CA MET A 218 -8.45 -5.82 21.79
C MET A 218 -7.87 -5.14 20.54
N SER A 219 -6.56 -5.16 20.38
CA SER A 219 -5.92 -4.65 19.14
C SER A 219 -6.44 -5.38 17.91
N ILE A 220 -6.51 -6.72 17.97
CA ILE A 220 -7.06 -7.53 16.89
C ILE A 220 -8.53 -7.16 16.60
N ALA A 221 -9.37 -7.07 17.62
CA ALA A 221 -10.78 -6.74 17.46
C ALA A 221 -10.97 -5.34 16.83
N LEU A 222 -10.18 -4.35 17.26
CA LEU A 222 -10.24 -2.99 16.72
C LEU A 222 -9.72 -2.90 15.29
N VAL A 223 -8.71 -3.67 14.91
CA VAL A 223 -8.24 -3.75 13.52
C VAL A 223 -9.34 -4.31 12.63
N PHE A 224 -10.02 -5.38 13.05
CA PHE A 224 -11.17 -5.93 12.31
C PHE A 224 -12.32 -4.92 12.21
N LEU A 225 -12.62 -4.22 13.30
CA LEU A 225 -13.68 -3.20 13.30
C LEU A 225 -13.33 -2.04 12.36
N ALA A 226 -12.10 -1.53 12.42
CA ALA A 226 -11.65 -0.46 11.54
C ALA A 226 -11.67 -0.88 10.06
N ALA A 227 -11.20 -2.08 9.76
CA ALA A 227 -11.27 -2.64 8.41
C ALA A 227 -12.72 -2.75 7.92
N SER A 228 -13.64 -3.25 8.75
CA SER A 228 -15.06 -3.38 8.41
C SER A 228 -15.78 -2.05 8.19
N ILE A 229 -15.34 -0.97 8.84
CA ILE A 229 -15.92 0.37 8.64
C ILE A 229 -15.36 1.04 7.38
N SER A 230 -14.11 0.72 7.01
CA SER A 230 -13.43 1.31 5.84
C SER A 230 -13.80 0.65 4.50
N MET A 231 -14.38 -0.55 4.52
CA MET A 231 -14.94 -1.25 3.36
C MET A 231 -16.33 -0.71 3.02
#